data_7c3cd2294dd9f1f7191081b169e7c40c
#
_entry.id   7c3cd2294dd9f1f7191081b169e7c40c
#
_cell.length_a   1.000
_cell.length_b   1.000
_cell.length_c   1.000
_cell.angle_alpha   90.00
_cell.angle_beta   90.00
_cell.angle_gamma   90.00
#
_symmetry.space_group_name_H-M   'P 1'
#
loop_
_entity.id
_entity.type
_entity.pdbx_description
1 polymer ?
#
loop_
_entity_poly.entity_id
_entity_poly.type
_entity_poly.pdbx_seq_one_letter_code
_entity_poly.pdbx_strand_id
1 'polypeptide(L)'
;MQPTEGAEDVAAIALRRRARGGLRLHYIDAVNARVAAALATPTPFAERLVHFWSNHFAVSAEKLPVVALAGAFEFEAIRPHVMGRFVDMLKAVERHPAMLLYLDQADSIGPGSAFGQRPRVAARQRGINENLAREILELHTLGVRTGYDQADVTEFARALTGWTVPGIGRRIGARDVSGGFAFLQDLHEPGTRTILGQTYPQDGEAQAEAVLEALARDPATARHIAAKLSRHFAGDDPPPAMVRRLEAAFLRSGGDLPTVYRAIIASPEAWTADPVKFRTPWEWSIAALRGLGANLSDSGSAVGLQEQLGQRVWRPGQPSGFDDVAATWAGPDALMRRVEAAERLATRSRPVDARDLALRLVR
;
A
#
# COMPACT_ATOMS: atom_id res chain seq x y z
N MET A 1 -27.55 -11.05 -42.20
CA MET A 1 -26.38 -10.24 -42.49
C MET A 1 -25.47 -10.35 -41.28
N GLN A 2 -24.42 -11.19 -41.36
CA GLN A 2 -23.46 -11.36 -40.26
C GLN A 2 -22.57 -10.12 -40.19
N PRO A 3 -22.25 -9.60 -38.99
CA PRO A 3 -21.28 -8.50 -38.87
C PRO A 3 -19.94 -8.96 -39.42
N THR A 4 -19.31 -8.12 -40.25
CA THR A 4 -17.97 -8.37 -40.80
C THR A 4 -16.95 -8.36 -39.65
N GLU A 5 -15.95 -9.27 -39.64
CA GLU A 5 -14.89 -9.41 -38.62
C GLU A 5 -14.28 -8.06 -38.21
N GLY A 6 -14.14 -7.10 -39.12
CA GLY A 6 -13.65 -5.77 -38.80
C GLY A 6 -14.59 -4.88 -37.97
N ALA A 7 -15.91 -5.11 -37.99
CA ALA A 7 -16.87 -4.36 -37.20
C ALA A 7 -16.91 -4.83 -35.73
N GLU A 8 -16.70 -6.14 -35.49
CA GLU A 8 -16.56 -6.70 -34.13
C GLU A 8 -15.27 -6.22 -33.46
N ASP A 9 -14.18 -6.12 -34.20
CA ASP A 9 -12.91 -5.58 -33.69
C ASP A 9 -13.01 -4.11 -33.32
N VAL A 10 -13.66 -3.28 -34.13
CA VAL A 10 -13.88 -1.84 -33.84
C VAL A 10 -14.76 -1.66 -32.61
N ALA A 11 -15.83 -2.44 -32.45
CA ALA A 11 -16.71 -2.38 -31.28
C ALA A 11 -15.97 -2.83 -30.01
N ALA A 12 -15.15 -3.87 -30.09
CA ALA A 12 -14.34 -4.34 -28.96
C ALA A 12 -13.28 -3.30 -28.55
N ILE A 13 -12.64 -2.63 -29.50
CA ILE A 13 -11.69 -1.55 -29.22
C ILE A 13 -12.39 -0.35 -28.57
N ALA A 14 -13.57 0.04 -29.06
CA ALA A 14 -14.35 1.14 -28.50
C ALA A 14 -14.79 0.83 -27.06
N LEU A 15 -15.24 -0.40 -26.78
CA LEU A 15 -15.61 -0.85 -25.43
C LEU A 15 -14.42 -0.83 -24.47
N ARG A 16 -13.26 -1.33 -24.90
CA ARG A 16 -12.00 -1.28 -24.12
C ARG A 16 -11.57 0.15 -23.82
N ARG A 17 -11.68 1.06 -24.79
CA ARG A 17 -11.38 2.50 -24.57
C ARG A 17 -12.33 3.12 -23.56
N ARG A 18 -13.62 2.81 -23.64
CA ARG A 18 -14.64 3.31 -22.69
C ARG A 18 -14.39 2.79 -21.28
N ALA A 19 -14.09 1.50 -21.13
CA ALA A 19 -13.74 0.90 -19.85
C ALA A 19 -12.48 1.53 -19.24
N ARG A 20 -11.42 1.73 -20.03
CA ARG A 20 -10.20 2.42 -19.57
C ARG A 20 -10.46 3.88 -19.18
N GLY A 21 -11.33 4.58 -19.92
CA GLY A 21 -11.76 5.94 -19.58
C GLY A 21 -12.47 5.98 -18.22
N GLY A 22 -13.38 5.04 -17.95
CA GLY A 22 -14.06 4.90 -16.67
C GLY A 22 -13.09 4.64 -15.51
N LEU A 23 -12.15 3.70 -15.68
CA LEU A 23 -11.11 3.42 -14.67
C LEU A 23 -10.26 4.66 -14.34
N ARG A 24 -9.91 5.45 -15.36
CA ARG A 24 -9.15 6.69 -15.16
C ARG A 24 -9.94 7.72 -14.35
N LEU A 25 -11.23 7.87 -14.60
CA LEU A 25 -12.10 8.79 -13.83
C LEU A 25 -12.17 8.35 -12.37
N HIS A 26 -12.40 7.07 -12.09
CA HIS A 26 -12.38 6.55 -10.72
C HIS A 26 -11.05 6.81 -10.00
N TYR A 27 -9.93 6.62 -10.69
CA TYR A 27 -8.62 6.94 -10.11
C TYR A 27 -8.48 8.43 -9.77
N ILE A 28 -8.90 9.33 -10.68
CA ILE A 28 -8.85 10.77 -10.45
C ILE A 28 -9.73 11.16 -9.25
N ASP A 29 -10.96 10.63 -9.18
CA ASP A 29 -11.90 10.90 -8.10
C ASP A 29 -11.33 10.41 -6.74
N ALA A 30 -10.71 9.22 -6.71
CA ALA A 30 -10.07 8.69 -5.52
C ALA A 30 -8.86 9.56 -5.08
N VAL A 31 -8.02 10.02 -6.01
CA VAL A 31 -6.91 10.93 -5.71
C VAL A 31 -7.42 12.26 -5.16
N ASN A 32 -8.48 12.82 -5.76
CA ASN A 32 -9.09 14.06 -5.27
C ASN A 32 -9.67 13.88 -3.87
N ALA A 33 -10.33 12.75 -3.59
CA ALA A 33 -10.83 12.42 -2.26
C ALA A 33 -9.71 12.32 -1.22
N ARG A 34 -8.58 11.68 -1.58
CA ARG A 34 -7.39 11.59 -0.73
C ARG A 34 -6.82 12.98 -0.39
N VAL A 35 -6.68 13.85 -1.39
CA VAL A 35 -6.20 15.22 -1.18
C VAL A 35 -7.19 16.01 -0.35
N ALA A 36 -8.49 15.92 -0.62
CA ALA A 36 -9.52 16.60 0.15
C ALA A 36 -9.48 16.16 1.64
N ALA A 37 -9.35 14.86 1.91
CA ALA A 37 -9.18 14.35 3.27
C ALA A 37 -7.94 14.95 3.96
N ALA A 38 -6.79 14.96 3.27
CA ALA A 38 -5.54 15.51 3.79
C ALA A 38 -5.60 17.04 4.06
N LEU A 39 -6.37 17.78 3.25
CA LEU A 39 -6.54 19.23 3.43
C LEU A 39 -7.52 19.56 4.54
N ALA A 40 -8.62 18.84 4.66
CA ALA A 40 -9.73 19.14 5.57
C ALA A 40 -9.57 18.53 6.97
N THR A 41 -8.66 17.54 7.15
CA THR A 41 -8.56 16.80 8.40
C THR A 41 -8.28 17.71 9.62
N PRO A 42 -9.05 17.59 10.73
CA PRO A 42 -8.71 18.21 12.00
C PRO A 42 -7.61 17.44 12.76
N THR A 43 -7.24 16.24 12.29
CA THR A 43 -6.25 15.35 12.91
C THR A 43 -5.09 15.04 11.96
N PRO A 44 -4.21 16.01 11.64
CA PRO A 44 -3.15 15.85 10.64
C PRO A 44 -2.18 14.70 10.93
N PHE A 45 -1.95 14.40 12.21
CA PHE A 45 -1.08 13.29 12.61
C PHE A 45 -1.66 11.94 12.20
N ALA A 46 -2.96 11.70 12.44
CA ALA A 46 -3.62 10.46 12.02
C ALA A 46 -3.64 10.33 10.48
N GLU A 47 -3.90 11.44 9.77
CA GLU A 47 -3.86 11.45 8.30
C GLU A 47 -2.46 11.14 7.75
N ARG A 48 -1.41 11.68 8.38
CA ARG A 48 -0.03 11.38 8.01
C ARG A 48 0.29 9.89 8.23
N LEU A 49 -0.25 9.27 9.27
CA LEU A 49 -0.12 7.82 9.49
C LEU A 49 -0.86 7.00 8.43
N VAL A 50 -2.03 7.44 7.95
CA VAL A 50 -2.68 6.80 6.81
C VAL A 50 -1.75 6.78 5.59
N HIS A 51 -1.10 7.90 5.29
CA HIS A 51 -0.17 7.98 4.15
C HIS A 51 1.09 7.13 4.37
N PHE A 52 1.61 7.06 5.60
CA PHE A 52 2.70 6.17 5.97
C PHE A 52 2.35 4.70 5.70
N TRP A 53 1.21 4.24 6.19
CA TRP A 53 0.77 2.86 6.00
C TRP A 53 0.39 2.54 4.56
N SER A 54 -0.19 3.49 3.83
CA SER A 54 -0.45 3.36 2.39
C SER A 54 0.85 3.22 1.56
N ASN A 55 1.94 3.79 2.04
CA ASN A 55 3.27 3.60 1.43
C ASN A 55 3.98 2.34 1.93
N HIS A 56 3.71 1.89 3.14
CA HIS A 56 4.24 0.65 3.70
C HIS A 56 3.64 -0.58 3.02
N PHE A 57 2.32 -0.62 2.85
CA PHE A 57 1.57 -1.65 2.14
C PHE A 57 1.28 -1.21 0.70
N ALA A 58 2.33 -0.91 -0.06
CA ALA A 58 2.14 -0.27 -1.34
C ALA A 58 1.54 -1.21 -2.40
N VAL A 59 0.54 -0.71 -3.11
CA VAL A 59 0.05 -1.28 -4.36
C VAL A 59 0.29 -0.31 -5.51
N SER A 60 0.38 -0.79 -6.76
CA SER A 60 0.61 0.11 -7.89
C SER A 60 -0.54 0.15 -8.89
N ALA A 61 -1.14 1.34 -9.04
CA ALA A 61 -2.12 1.66 -10.08
C ALA A 61 -1.51 1.74 -11.49
N GLU A 62 -0.27 1.33 -11.69
CA GLU A 62 0.30 1.07 -13.02
C GLU A 62 -0.25 -0.22 -13.61
N LYS A 63 -0.61 -1.18 -12.77
CA LYS A 63 -1.27 -2.42 -13.16
C LYS A 63 -2.76 -2.19 -13.36
N LEU A 64 -3.25 -2.44 -14.56
CA LEU A 64 -4.61 -2.07 -14.98
C LEU A 64 -5.73 -2.52 -14.01
N PRO A 65 -5.74 -3.77 -13.47
CA PRO A 65 -6.77 -4.17 -12.51
C PRO A 65 -6.75 -3.35 -11.21
N VAL A 66 -5.59 -2.81 -10.82
CA VAL A 66 -5.40 -2.06 -9.58
C VAL A 66 -5.83 -0.59 -9.69
N VAL A 67 -5.91 -0.04 -10.92
CA VAL A 67 -6.25 1.38 -11.15
C VAL A 67 -7.53 1.80 -10.42
N ALA A 68 -8.59 0.98 -10.49
CA ALA A 68 -9.86 1.28 -9.84
C ALA A 68 -9.88 0.93 -8.34
N LEU A 69 -8.93 0.12 -7.87
CA LEU A 69 -8.93 -0.44 -6.52
C LEU A 69 -7.95 0.23 -5.57
N ALA A 70 -6.96 0.99 -6.08
CA ALA A 70 -5.91 1.58 -5.25
C ALA A 70 -6.46 2.59 -4.22
N GLY A 71 -7.48 3.37 -4.61
CA GLY A 71 -8.19 4.26 -3.68
C GLY A 71 -8.98 3.47 -2.62
N ALA A 72 -9.79 2.49 -3.06
CA ALA A 72 -10.55 1.61 -2.17
C ALA A 72 -9.61 0.90 -1.18
N PHE A 73 -8.45 0.43 -1.62
CA PHE A 73 -7.44 -0.19 -0.75
C PHE A 73 -7.04 0.72 0.42
N GLU A 74 -6.71 1.99 0.18
CA GLU A 74 -6.38 2.93 1.24
C GLU A 74 -7.58 3.21 2.15
N PHE A 75 -8.77 3.43 1.58
CA PHE A 75 -9.95 3.83 2.32
C PHE A 75 -10.61 2.67 3.10
N GLU A 76 -10.51 1.43 2.63
CA GLU A 76 -11.18 0.25 3.19
C GLU A 76 -10.25 -0.62 4.05
N ALA A 77 -8.98 -0.80 3.65
CA ALA A 77 -8.06 -1.70 4.34
C ALA A 77 -7.05 -0.99 5.26
N ILE A 78 -6.70 0.28 5.00
CA ILE A 78 -5.70 1.00 5.78
C ILE A 78 -6.36 1.99 6.75
N ARG A 79 -7.15 2.93 6.25
CA ARG A 79 -7.73 4.02 7.02
C ARG A 79 -8.56 3.56 8.23
N PRO A 80 -9.43 2.55 8.16
CA PRO A 80 -10.20 2.07 9.31
C PRO A 80 -9.32 1.45 10.41
N HIS A 81 -8.14 0.93 10.04
CA HIS A 81 -7.26 0.20 10.94
C HIS A 81 -6.08 1.02 11.49
N VAL A 82 -5.87 2.26 10.99
CA VAL A 82 -4.71 3.07 11.38
C VAL A 82 -4.64 3.34 12.89
N MET A 83 -5.77 3.39 13.58
CA MET A 83 -5.87 3.56 15.04
C MET A 83 -6.25 2.25 15.75
N GLY A 84 -6.03 1.11 15.13
CA GLY A 84 -6.32 -0.23 15.64
C GLY A 84 -5.07 -1.03 15.96
N ARG A 85 -5.15 -2.34 15.77
CA ARG A 85 -4.02 -3.27 15.95
C ARG A 85 -3.34 -3.53 14.61
N PHE A 86 -2.02 -3.69 14.63
CA PHE A 86 -1.25 -4.00 13.43
C PHE A 86 -1.73 -5.28 12.72
N VAL A 87 -2.05 -6.33 13.48
CA VAL A 87 -2.54 -7.60 12.92
C VAL A 87 -3.85 -7.44 12.14
N ASP A 88 -4.74 -6.57 12.61
CA ASP A 88 -6.03 -6.35 11.94
C ASP A 88 -5.81 -5.60 10.62
N MET A 89 -4.92 -4.61 10.60
CA MET A 89 -4.50 -3.93 9.39
C MET A 89 -3.81 -4.89 8.42
N LEU A 90 -2.85 -5.69 8.89
CA LEU A 90 -2.15 -6.68 8.08
C LEU A 90 -3.13 -7.63 7.38
N LYS A 91 -4.06 -8.23 8.14
CA LYS A 91 -5.08 -9.12 7.56
C LYS A 91 -5.97 -8.40 6.54
N ALA A 92 -6.38 -7.17 6.83
CA ALA A 92 -7.22 -6.39 5.91
C ALA A 92 -6.51 -6.07 4.60
N VAL A 93 -5.24 -5.67 4.63
CA VAL A 93 -4.49 -5.31 3.43
C VAL A 93 -4.13 -6.53 2.59
N GLU A 94 -3.74 -7.66 3.23
CA GLU A 94 -3.33 -8.86 2.48
C GLU A 94 -4.52 -9.56 1.81
N ARG A 95 -5.73 -9.41 2.35
CA ARG A 95 -6.98 -9.95 1.76
C ARG A 95 -7.61 -9.01 0.76
N HIS A 96 -7.18 -7.76 0.67
CA HIS A 96 -7.82 -6.80 -0.21
C HIS A 96 -7.58 -7.13 -1.68
N PRO A 97 -8.61 -7.05 -2.56
CA PRO A 97 -8.49 -7.36 -3.99
C PRO A 97 -7.36 -6.64 -4.70
N ALA A 98 -7.07 -5.38 -4.34
CA ALA A 98 -5.96 -4.63 -4.91
C ALA A 98 -4.61 -5.30 -4.69
N MET A 99 -4.34 -5.81 -3.47
CA MET A 99 -3.09 -6.50 -3.13
C MET A 99 -2.99 -7.84 -3.85
N LEU A 100 -4.06 -8.65 -3.80
CA LEU A 100 -4.10 -9.95 -4.46
C LEU A 100 -3.91 -9.85 -5.99
N LEU A 101 -4.45 -8.81 -6.60
CA LEU A 101 -4.28 -8.56 -8.04
C LEU A 101 -2.93 -7.91 -8.35
N TYR A 102 -2.41 -7.07 -7.46
CA TYR A 102 -1.11 -6.44 -7.64
C TYR A 102 0.02 -7.45 -7.68
N LEU A 103 0.01 -8.41 -6.76
CA LEU A 103 1.04 -9.45 -6.63
C LEU A 103 0.69 -10.78 -7.31
N ASP A 104 -0.36 -10.79 -8.17
CA ASP A 104 -0.81 -11.96 -8.93
C ASP A 104 -1.23 -13.17 -8.07
N GLN A 105 -1.55 -12.95 -6.80
CA GLN A 105 -1.99 -14.00 -5.88
C GLN A 105 -3.31 -14.63 -6.33
N ALA A 106 -4.21 -13.85 -6.92
CA ALA A 106 -5.49 -14.33 -7.40
C ALA A 106 -5.39 -15.46 -8.43
N ASP A 107 -4.24 -15.62 -9.09
CA ASP A 107 -3.95 -16.68 -10.08
C ASP A 107 -3.16 -17.87 -9.48
N SER A 108 -2.84 -17.83 -8.17
CA SER A 108 -2.02 -18.87 -7.51
C SER A 108 -2.84 -20.13 -7.23
N ILE A 109 -2.33 -21.28 -7.65
CA ILE A 109 -2.98 -22.59 -7.52
C ILE A 109 -2.01 -23.56 -6.88
N GLY A 110 -2.44 -24.22 -5.81
CA GLY A 110 -1.67 -25.29 -5.19
C GLY A 110 -1.51 -26.49 -6.15
N PRO A 111 -0.29 -26.97 -6.43
CA PRO A 111 -0.09 -28.13 -7.32
C PRO A 111 -0.74 -29.40 -6.80
N GLY A 112 -0.82 -29.60 -5.50
CA GLY A 112 -1.52 -30.71 -4.85
C GLY A 112 -3.02 -30.50 -4.64
N SER A 113 -3.55 -29.32 -4.98
CA SER A 113 -4.98 -29.02 -4.83
C SER A 113 -5.86 -29.79 -5.81
N ALA A 114 -7.15 -29.93 -5.49
CA ALA A 114 -8.11 -30.64 -6.35
C ALA A 114 -8.18 -30.05 -7.78
N PHE A 115 -8.00 -28.75 -7.92
CA PHE A 115 -7.95 -28.08 -9.21
C PHE A 115 -6.57 -28.24 -9.89
N GLY A 116 -5.48 -28.14 -9.12
CA GLY A 116 -4.10 -28.25 -9.60
C GLY A 116 -3.79 -29.60 -10.22
N GLN A 117 -4.36 -30.68 -9.69
CA GLN A 117 -4.19 -32.05 -10.16
C GLN A 117 -4.97 -32.37 -11.45
N ARG A 118 -5.83 -31.49 -11.95
CA ARG A 118 -6.55 -31.72 -13.20
C ARG A 118 -5.55 -31.81 -14.37
N PRO A 119 -5.62 -32.83 -15.28
CA PRO A 119 -4.59 -33.07 -16.30
C PRO A 119 -4.24 -31.87 -17.17
N ARG A 120 -5.22 -31.05 -17.54
CA ARG A 120 -5.01 -29.80 -18.32
C ARG A 120 -4.33 -28.69 -17.53
N VAL A 121 -4.43 -28.68 -16.21
CA VAL A 121 -3.80 -27.70 -15.31
C VAL A 121 -2.39 -28.17 -15.00
N ALA A 122 -2.23 -29.42 -14.60
CA ALA A 122 -0.94 -30.05 -14.32
C ALA A 122 0.02 -29.99 -15.52
N ALA A 123 -0.49 -30.22 -16.74
CA ALA A 123 0.31 -30.13 -17.97
C ALA A 123 0.84 -28.72 -18.28
N ARG A 124 0.23 -27.67 -17.72
CA ARG A 124 0.66 -26.27 -17.90
C ARG A 124 1.62 -25.80 -16.81
N GLN A 125 1.94 -26.65 -15.84
CA GLN A 125 2.77 -26.43 -14.65
C GLN A 125 3.20 -24.95 -14.51
N ARG A 126 2.34 -24.14 -13.92
CA ARG A 126 2.75 -22.89 -13.35
C ARG A 126 3.00 -23.18 -11.88
N GLY A 127 4.22 -22.91 -11.45
CA GLY A 127 4.58 -22.99 -10.03
C GLY A 127 3.65 -22.13 -9.16
N ILE A 128 3.71 -22.34 -7.88
CA ILE A 128 3.07 -21.48 -6.88
C ILE A 128 3.59 -20.06 -7.07
N ASN A 129 2.70 -19.09 -7.00
CA ASN A 129 3.11 -17.68 -6.99
C ASN A 129 3.65 -17.32 -5.61
N GLU A 130 4.93 -17.00 -5.51
CA GLU A 130 5.60 -16.64 -4.25
C GLU A 130 5.61 -15.14 -3.97
N ASN A 131 5.14 -14.29 -4.90
CA ASN A 131 5.30 -12.84 -4.78
C ASN A 131 4.66 -12.31 -3.49
N LEU A 132 3.38 -12.64 -3.24
CA LEU A 132 2.69 -12.17 -2.05
C LEU A 132 3.37 -12.66 -0.77
N ALA A 133 3.71 -13.93 -0.67
CA ALA A 133 4.40 -14.50 0.48
C ALA A 133 5.74 -13.78 0.76
N ARG A 134 6.50 -13.52 -0.29
CA ARG A 134 7.79 -12.82 -0.21
C ARG A 134 7.62 -11.39 0.28
N GLU A 135 6.68 -10.64 -0.30
CA GLU A 135 6.45 -9.25 0.08
C GLU A 135 5.92 -9.14 1.51
N ILE A 136 5.07 -10.08 1.97
CA ILE A 136 4.63 -10.12 3.36
C ILE A 136 5.83 -10.32 4.31
N LEU A 137 6.72 -11.26 4.02
CA LEU A 137 7.88 -11.52 4.86
C LEU A 137 8.90 -10.35 4.81
N GLU A 138 9.20 -9.85 3.61
CA GLU A 138 10.29 -8.90 3.39
C GLU A 138 9.91 -7.45 3.66
N LEU A 139 8.71 -7.01 3.27
CA LEU A 139 8.35 -5.60 3.29
C LEU A 139 7.26 -5.28 4.31
N HIS A 140 6.28 -6.18 4.47
CA HIS A 140 5.12 -5.89 5.29
C HIS A 140 5.31 -6.28 6.76
N THR A 141 6.23 -7.24 7.05
CA THR A 141 6.45 -7.74 8.42
C THR A 141 7.94 -7.75 8.82
N LEU A 142 8.64 -8.86 8.66
CA LEU A 142 9.95 -9.10 9.28
C LEU A 142 11.04 -8.11 8.83
N GLY A 143 11.02 -7.68 7.59
CA GLY A 143 12.09 -6.93 6.96
C GLY A 143 13.04 -7.81 6.15
N VAL A 144 13.80 -7.21 5.24
CA VAL A 144 14.72 -7.91 4.34
C VAL A 144 15.84 -8.61 5.13
N ARG A 145 16.12 -9.88 4.84
CA ARG A 145 17.18 -10.69 5.44
C ARG A 145 17.08 -10.91 6.95
N THR A 146 15.88 -11.10 7.45
CA THR A 146 15.58 -11.23 8.89
C THR A 146 15.15 -12.63 9.31
N GLY A 147 15.93 -13.64 8.98
CA GLY A 147 15.77 -14.98 9.57
C GLY A 147 14.80 -15.92 8.85
N TYR A 148 14.24 -15.55 7.72
CA TYR A 148 13.51 -16.46 6.81
C TYR A 148 14.40 -16.89 5.64
N ASP A 149 14.09 -18.03 5.06
CA ASP A 149 14.77 -18.56 3.88
C ASP A 149 13.79 -18.80 2.72
N GLN A 150 14.29 -19.36 1.61
CA GLN A 150 13.46 -19.65 0.44
C GLN A 150 12.40 -20.73 0.72
N ALA A 151 12.67 -21.67 1.63
CA ALA A 151 11.70 -22.68 2.01
C ALA A 151 10.51 -22.05 2.75
N ASP A 152 10.76 -21.11 3.66
CA ASP A 152 9.73 -20.36 4.35
C ASP A 152 8.81 -19.61 3.38
N VAL A 153 9.41 -18.94 2.38
CA VAL A 153 8.65 -18.24 1.32
C VAL A 153 7.76 -19.22 0.55
N THR A 154 8.31 -20.36 0.16
CA THR A 154 7.56 -21.37 -0.62
C THR A 154 6.44 -21.98 0.21
N GLU A 155 6.69 -22.35 1.48
CA GLU A 155 5.66 -22.91 2.37
C GLU A 155 4.57 -21.88 2.70
N PHE A 156 4.93 -20.62 2.88
CA PHE A 156 3.94 -19.57 3.07
C PHE A 156 3.12 -19.31 1.80
N ALA A 157 3.74 -19.33 0.62
CA ALA A 157 3.03 -19.24 -0.65
C ALA A 157 2.03 -20.40 -0.85
N ARG A 158 2.34 -21.61 -0.37
CA ARG A 158 1.40 -22.75 -0.33
C ARG A 158 0.22 -22.47 0.60
N ALA A 159 0.47 -21.93 1.80
CA ALA A 159 -0.58 -21.55 2.74
C ALA A 159 -1.54 -20.48 2.16
N LEU A 160 -1.03 -19.58 1.32
CA LEU A 160 -1.82 -18.52 0.67
C LEU A 160 -2.59 -18.98 -0.57
N THR A 161 -2.33 -20.19 -1.10
CA THR A 161 -3.11 -20.70 -2.25
C THR A 161 -4.59 -20.79 -1.91
N GLY A 162 -5.44 -20.52 -2.88
CA GLY A 162 -6.89 -20.41 -2.64
C GLY A 162 -7.39 -19.00 -2.34
N TRP A 163 -6.52 -18.07 -1.90
CA TRP A 163 -6.84 -16.65 -1.77
C TRP A 163 -6.97 -16.03 -3.15
N THR A 164 -8.14 -15.54 -3.51
CA THR A 164 -8.42 -15.08 -4.88
C THR A 164 -9.43 -13.94 -4.93
N VAL A 165 -9.63 -13.39 -6.14
CA VAL A 165 -10.63 -12.37 -6.45
C VAL A 165 -11.54 -12.92 -7.56
N PRO A 166 -12.74 -13.39 -7.21
CA PRO A 166 -13.66 -13.96 -8.19
C PRO A 166 -14.10 -12.93 -9.25
N GLY A 167 -14.19 -13.38 -10.50
CA GLY A 167 -14.67 -12.55 -11.61
C GLY A 167 -13.62 -11.59 -12.20
N ILE A 168 -12.44 -11.46 -11.61
CA ILE A 168 -11.33 -10.67 -12.13
C ILE A 168 -10.12 -11.60 -12.27
N GLY A 169 -9.50 -11.68 -13.45
CA GLY A 169 -8.41 -12.60 -13.74
C GLY A 169 -8.88 -13.84 -14.52
N ARG A 170 -8.13 -14.94 -14.41
CA ARG A 170 -8.50 -16.21 -15.08
C ARG A 170 -9.74 -16.79 -14.42
N ARG A 171 -10.76 -17.03 -15.21
CA ARG A 171 -12.05 -17.60 -14.83
C ARG A 171 -11.91 -18.88 -13.98
N ILE A 172 -11.76 -18.74 -12.67
CA ILE A 172 -11.86 -19.81 -11.72
C ILE A 172 -13.12 -19.55 -10.90
N GLY A 173 -14.16 -20.20 -11.26
CA GLY A 173 -15.24 -20.81 -10.53
C GLY A 173 -16.06 -20.06 -9.50
N ALA A 174 -16.31 -18.75 -9.59
CA ALA A 174 -17.38 -18.16 -8.79
C ALA A 174 -18.32 -17.33 -9.69
N ARG A 175 -19.53 -17.85 -9.94
CA ARG A 175 -20.53 -17.20 -10.78
C ARG A 175 -21.25 -16.03 -10.11
N ASP A 176 -21.08 -15.85 -8.78
CA ASP A 176 -21.95 -14.97 -7.99
C ASP A 176 -21.23 -14.01 -7.02
N VAL A 177 -19.90 -13.81 -7.11
CA VAL A 177 -19.19 -12.91 -6.19
C VAL A 177 -18.60 -11.74 -6.96
N SER A 178 -19.10 -10.55 -6.66
CA SER A 178 -18.67 -9.29 -7.26
C SER A 178 -17.35 -8.79 -6.67
N GLY A 179 -16.19 -9.15 -7.28
CA GLY A 179 -14.94 -8.39 -7.13
C GLY A 179 -14.29 -8.28 -5.73
N GLY A 180 -14.82 -8.98 -4.72
CA GLY A 180 -14.28 -9.02 -3.36
C GLY A 180 -13.26 -10.15 -3.14
N PHE A 181 -12.74 -10.28 -1.93
CA PHE A 181 -11.95 -11.43 -1.50
C PHE A 181 -12.80 -12.71 -1.46
N ALA A 182 -12.22 -13.83 -1.89
CA ALA A 182 -12.77 -15.16 -1.65
C ALA A 182 -11.64 -16.17 -1.40
N PHE A 183 -11.95 -17.17 -0.57
CA PHE A 183 -11.14 -18.37 -0.44
C PHE A 183 -11.80 -19.51 -1.22
N LEU A 184 -11.02 -20.17 -2.08
CA LEU A 184 -11.47 -21.32 -2.86
C LEU A 184 -10.66 -22.57 -2.46
N GLN A 185 -11.31 -23.47 -1.71
CA GLN A 185 -10.69 -24.70 -1.21
C GLN A 185 -10.09 -25.56 -2.34
N ASP A 186 -10.74 -25.64 -3.49
CA ASP A 186 -10.27 -26.39 -4.65
C ASP A 186 -8.91 -25.93 -5.20
N LEU A 187 -8.50 -24.69 -4.88
CA LEU A 187 -7.22 -24.11 -5.29
C LEU A 187 -6.15 -24.21 -4.19
N HIS A 188 -6.56 -24.51 -2.95
CA HIS A 188 -5.67 -24.53 -1.80
C HIS A 188 -4.81 -25.79 -1.77
N GLU A 189 -3.50 -25.59 -1.52
CA GLU A 189 -2.53 -26.68 -1.36
C GLU A 189 -2.75 -27.40 -0.02
N PRO A 190 -3.12 -28.68 0.00
CA PRO A 190 -3.44 -29.36 1.24
C PRO A 190 -2.19 -29.66 2.08
N GLY A 191 -2.37 -29.88 3.37
CA GLY A 191 -1.37 -30.37 4.31
C GLY A 191 -0.78 -29.32 5.22
N THR A 192 -0.12 -29.79 6.27
CA THR A 192 0.55 -28.98 7.29
C THR A 192 1.76 -28.24 6.71
N ARG A 193 1.97 -26.99 7.15
CA ARG A 193 3.13 -26.16 6.74
C ARG A 193 4.06 -25.93 7.93
N THR A 194 5.36 -25.81 7.64
CA THR A 194 6.35 -25.32 8.60
C THR A 194 6.97 -24.07 8.03
N ILE A 195 6.82 -22.95 8.77
CA ILE A 195 7.29 -21.62 8.34
C ILE A 195 7.99 -21.00 9.55
N LEU A 196 9.21 -20.52 9.37
CA LEU A 196 10.05 -19.97 10.44
C LEU A 196 10.19 -20.93 11.63
N GLY A 197 10.29 -22.24 11.34
CA GLY A 197 10.39 -23.29 12.36
C GLY A 197 9.11 -23.57 13.14
N GLN A 198 8.00 -22.87 12.87
CA GLN A 198 6.69 -23.11 13.47
C GLN A 198 5.80 -23.92 12.56
N THR A 199 5.09 -24.90 13.14
CA THR A 199 4.15 -25.77 12.40
C THR A 199 2.75 -25.18 12.41
N TYR A 200 2.10 -25.16 11.24
CA TYR A 200 0.74 -24.66 11.00
C TYR A 200 -0.14 -25.80 10.47
N PRO A 201 -0.84 -26.51 11.36
CA PRO A 201 -1.69 -27.64 10.99
C PRO A 201 -3.11 -27.24 10.57
N GLN A 202 -3.44 -25.94 10.61
CA GLN A 202 -4.74 -25.43 10.19
C GLN A 202 -5.03 -25.82 8.74
N ASP A 203 -6.29 -26.04 8.43
CA ASP A 203 -6.74 -26.30 7.07
C ASP A 203 -7.38 -25.06 6.45
N GLY A 204 -7.26 -24.94 5.14
CA GLY A 204 -7.90 -23.92 4.34
C GLY A 204 -7.42 -22.50 4.67
N GLU A 205 -8.35 -21.55 4.64
CA GLU A 205 -8.09 -20.12 4.84
C GLU A 205 -7.38 -19.82 6.17
N ALA A 206 -7.73 -20.57 7.22
CA ALA A 206 -7.20 -20.37 8.57
C ALA A 206 -5.68 -20.61 8.68
N GLN A 207 -5.07 -21.35 7.75
CA GLN A 207 -3.63 -21.62 7.76
C GLN A 207 -2.85 -20.34 7.50
N ALA A 208 -3.16 -19.60 6.43
CA ALA A 208 -2.50 -18.33 6.11
C ALA A 208 -2.80 -17.26 7.19
N GLU A 209 -4.01 -17.23 7.74
CA GLU A 209 -4.35 -16.31 8.83
C GLU A 209 -3.50 -16.55 10.09
N ALA A 210 -3.26 -17.81 10.46
CA ALA A 210 -2.42 -18.15 11.59
C ALA A 210 -0.95 -17.73 11.37
N VAL A 211 -0.45 -17.82 10.13
CA VAL A 211 0.88 -17.31 9.78
C VAL A 211 0.94 -15.79 9.93
N LEU A 212 -0.04 -15.05 9.40
CA LEU A 212 -0.11 -13.59 9.55
C LEU A 212 -0.16 -13.15 11.02
N GLU A 213 -0.90 -13.90 11.87
CA GLU A 213 -0.93 -13.62 13.31
C GLU A 213 0.43 -13.82 13.99
N ALA A 214 1.15 -14.87 13.62
CA ALA A 214 2.48 -15.12 14.13
C ALA A 214 3.47 -14.02 13.68
N LEU A 215 3.48 -13.69 12.40
CA LEU A 215 4.32 -12.63 11.83
C LEU A 215 4.04 -11.26 12.47
N ALA A 216 2.78 -10.93 12.74
CA ALA A 216 2.41 -9.67 13.38
C ALA A 216 2.93 -9.53 14.82
N ARG A 217 3.26 -10.63 15.49
CA ARG A 217 3.81 -10.65 16.86
C ARG A 217 5.32 -10.85 16.90
N ASP A 218 5.94 -11.08 15.76
CA ASP A 218 7.38 -11.36 15.69
C ASP A 218 8.21 -10.14 16.10
N PRO A 219 9.27 -10.32 16.90
CA PRO A 219 10.17 -9.23 17.28
C PRO A 219 10.83 -8.53 16.08
N ALA A 220 11.13 -9.24 15.00
CA ALA A 220 11.67 -8.64 13.79
C ALA A 220 10.66 -7.67 13.15
N THR A 221 9.37 -8.05 13.11
CA THR A 221 8.29 -7.16 12.67
C THR A 221 8.21 -5.90 13.53
N ALA A 222 8.22 -6.05 14.84
CA ALA A 222 8.19 -4.91 15.76
C ALA A 222 9.34 -3.94 15.49
N ARG A 223 10.55 -4.48 15.31
CA ARG A 223 11.75 -3.69 15.01
C ARG A 223 11.69 -3.04 13.63
N HIS A 224 11.25 -3.76 12.62
CA HIS A 224 11.08 -3.25 11.25
C HIS A 224 10.12 -2.07 11.21
N ILE A 225 8.93 -2.21 11.79
CA ILE A 225 7.93 -1.15 11.88
C ILE A 225 8.44 0.03 12.71
N ALA A 226 9.08 -0.23 13.85
CA ALA A 226 9.68 0.82 14.69
C ALA A 226 10.74 1.64 13.93
N ALA A 227 11.59 0.98 13.15
CA ALA A 227 12.62 1.65 12.34
C ALA A 227 11.99 2.52 11.24
N LYS A 228 10.97 2.00 10.52
CA LYS A 228 10.25 2.77 9.48
C LYS A 228 9.52 3.98 10.07
N LEU A 229 8.81 3.83 11.18
CA LEU A 229 8.14 4.93 11.86
C LEU A 229 9.14 5.97 12.38
N SER A 230 10.25 5.52 12.97
CA SER A 230 11.31 6.45 13.44
C SER A 230 11.90 7.23 12.27
N ARG A 231 12.17 6.61 11.14
CA ARG A 231 12.63 7.29 9.92
C ARG A 231 11.61 8.32 9.42
N HIS A 232 10.34 7.97 9.42
CA HIS A 232 9.28 8.83 8.93
C HIS A 232 9.11 10.12 9.77
N PHE A 233 9.30 10.03 11.09
CA PHE A 233 9.04 11.15 12.00
C PHE A 233 10.28 11.87 12.51
N ALA A 234 11.46 11.21 12.56
CA ALA A 234 12.66 11.77 13.17
C ALA A 234 13.86 11.96 12.22
N GLY A 235 13.74 11.55 10.94
CA GLY A 235 14.80 11.76 9.93
C GLY A 235 15.30 10.49 9.26
N ASP A 236 16.14 10.66 8.24
CA ASP A 236 16.57 9.59 7.34
C ASP A 236 17.35 8.48 8.05
N ASP A 237 18.13 8.86 9.07
CA ASP A 237 18.85 7.93 9.97
C ASP A 237 18.02 7.75 11.25
N PRO A 238 17.26 6.65 11.38
CA PRO A 238 16.39 6.46 12.53
C PRO A 238 17.18 6.43 13.85
N PRO A 239 16.90 7.32 14.82
CA PRO A 239 17.62 7.35 16.08
C PRO A 239 17.46 6.01 16.84
N PRO A 240 18.55 5.30 17.17
CA PRO A 240 18.46 3.96 17.76
C PRO A 240 17.69 3.90 19.08
N ALA A 241 17.71 4.98 19.88
CA ALA A 241 16.97 5.06 21.13
C ALA A 241 15.45 5.13 20.87
N MET A 242 15.02 5.88 19.86
CA MET A 242 13.62 5.94 19.44
C MET A 242 13.16 4.60 18.89
N VAL A 243 13.95 3.96 18.00
CA VAL A 243 13.62 2.63 17.46
C VAL A 243 13.37 1.63 18.59
N ARG A 244 14.28 1.52 19.57
CA ARG A 244 14.12 0.61 20.73
C ARG A 244 12.86 0.93 21.55
N ARG A 245 12.53 2.21 21.72
CA ARG A 245 11.33 2.64 22.47
C ARG A 245 10.05 2.23 21.75
N LEU A 246 9.98 2.42 20.45
CA LEU A 246 8.83 2.04 19.63
C LEU A 246 8.70 0.51 19.52
N GLU A 247 9.80 -0.21 19.30
CA GLU A 247 9.85 -1.67 19.30
C GLU A 247 9.30 -2.24 20.63
N ALA A 248 9.80 -1.72 21.75
CA ALA A 248 9.31 -2.14 23.07
C ALA A 248 7.82 -1.80 23.30
N ALA A 249 7.33 -0.67 22.79
CA ALA A 249 5.92 -0.32 22.85
C ALA A 249 5.07 -1.28 22.01
N PHE A 250 5.51 -1.61 20.81
CA PHE A 250 4.85 -2.57 19.92
C PHE A 250 4.74 -3.95 20.56
N LEU A 251 5.84 -4.50 21.06
CA LEU A 251 5.88 -5.84 21.67
C LEU A 251 5.01 -5.92 22.92
N ARG A 252 5.14 -4.96 23.85
CA ARG A 252 4.36 -4.97 25.10
C ARG A 252 2.87 -4.82 24.87
N SER A 253 2.44 -4.12 23.84
CA SER A 253 1.02 -3.89 23.52
C SER A 253 0.44 -4.95 22.59
N GLY A 254 1.25 -5.87 22.07
CA GLY A 254 0.84 -6.84 21.05
C GLY A 254 0.43 -6.17 19.75
N GLY A 255 1.14 -5.10 19.35
CA GLY A 255 0.90 -4.39 18.11
C GLY A 255 -0.27 -3.39 18.16
N ASP A 256 -0.65 -2.85 19.34
CA ASP A 256 -1.59 -1.74 19.46
C ASP A 256 -0.94 -0.46 18.91
N LEU A 257 -1.38 -0.05 17.74
CA LEU A 257 -0.78 1.09 17.03
C LEU A 257 -0.89 2.42 17.77
N PRO A 258 -2.03 2.78 18.40
CA PRO A 258 -2.11 3.97 19.24
C PRO A 258 -1.06 4.02 20.36
N THR A 259 -0.69 2.88 20.95
CA THR A 259 0.37 2.81 21.96
C THR A 259 1.74 3.09 21.34
N VAL A 260 2.02 2.59 20.16
CA VAL A 260 3.25 2.89 19.41
C VAL A 260 3.30 4.38 19.02
N TYR A 261 2.17 4.96 18.59
CA TYR A 261 2.11 6.38 18.22
C TYR A 261 2.30 7.31 19.40
N ARG A 262 1.77 6.97 20.60
CA ARG A 262 2.09 7.72 21.81
C ARG A 262 3.59 7.69 22.13
N ALA A 263 4.26 6.56 21.86
CA ALA A 263 5.71 6.48 22.02
C ALA A 263 6.47 7.36 21.01
N ILE A 264 5.96 7.56 19.78
CA ILE A 264 6.50 8.54 18.82
C ILE A 264 6.40 9.96 19.42
N ILE A 265 5.20 10.33 19.85
CA ILE A 265 4.92 11.69 20.41
C ILE A 265 5.77 11.94 21.66
N ALA A 266 5.99 10.93 22.50
CA ALA A 266 6.81 11.04 23.70
C ALA A 266 8.33 10.99 23.43
N SER A 267 8.75 10.74 22.20
CA SER A 267 10.17 10.63 21.85
C SER A 267 10.78 12.00 21.56
N PRO A 268 11.78 12.45 22.34
CA PRO A 268 12.40 13.77 22.14
C PRO A 268 13.04 13.90 20.75
N GLU A 269 13.47 12.82 20.17
CA GLU A 269 14.07 12.76 18.82
C GLU A 269 13.10 13.19 17.71
N ALA A 270 11.80 13.14 17.95
CA ALA A 270 10.78 13.60 17.00
C ALA A 270 10.54 15.13 17.07
N TRP A 271 11.15 15.85 18.04
CA TRP A 271 10.90 17.26 18.34
C TRP A 271 12.18 18.11 18.33
N THR A 272 13.12 17.79 17.44
CA THR A 272 14.36 18.57 17.30
C THR A 272 14.06 19.98 16.79
N ALA A 273 14.82 20.96 17.27
CA ALA A 273 14.67 22.36 16.84
C ALA A 273 15.09 22.51 15.36
N ASP A 274 16.10 21.77 14.94
CA ASP A 274 16.58 21.81 13.55
C ASP A 274 15.73 20.89 12.67
N PRO A 275 15.30 21.34 11.48
CA PRO A 275 14.54 20.52 10.53
C PRO A 275 15.45 19.44 9.91
N VAL A 276 15.32 18.20 10.37
CA VAL A 276 16.13 17.06 9.93
C VAL A 276 15.42 16.19 8.87
N LYS A 277 14.09 16.34 8.72
CA LYS A 277 13.30 15.56 7.76
C LYS A 277 12.99 16.37 6.50
N PHE A 278 13.50 15.90 5.37
CA PHE A 278 13.13 16.45 4.07
C PHE A 278 11.73 15.96 3.66
N ARG A 279 10.82 16.89 3.37
CA ARG A 279 9.44 16.53 2.99
C ARG A 279 9.41 15.83 1.65
N THR A 280 8.70 14.72 1.57
CA THR A 280 8.37 14.09 0.28
C THR A 280 7.53 15.03 -0.60
N PRO A 281 7.44 14.81 -1.91
CA PRO A 281 6.57 15.61 -2.78
C PRO A 281 5.12 15.67 -2.32
N TRP A 282 4.57 14.57 -1.80
CA TRP A 282 3.23 14.54 -1.22
C TRP A 282 3.12 15.47 0.00
N GLU A 283 4.00 15.32 0.97
CA GLU A 283 4.00 16.15 2.19
C GLU A 283 4.19 17.64 1.87
N TRP A 284 5.09 17.93 0.92
CA TRP A 284 5.34 19.29 0.46
C TRP A 284 4.09 19.90 -0.19
N SER A 285 3.42 19.17 -1.08
CA SER A 285 2.23 19.67 -1.78
C SER A 285 1.06 19.91 -0.84
N ILE A 286 0.79 18.99 0.11
CA ILE A 286 -0.27 19.17 1.10
C ILE A 286 0.03 20.36 2.02
N ALA A 287 1.29 20.51 2.45
CA ALA A 287 1.68 21.67 3.27
C ALA A 287 1.51 23.00 2.51
N ALA A 288 1.92 23.06 1.24
CA ALA A 288 1.77 24.25 0.41
C ALA A 288 0.29 24.61 0.20
N LEU A 289 -0.55 23.62 -0.15
CA LEU A 289 -1.97 23.83 -0.39
C LEU A 289 -2.72 24.27 0.89
N ARG A 290 -2.42 23.65 2.04
CA ARG A 290 -2.98 24.08 3.33
C ARG A 290 -2.56 25.50 3.69
N GLY A 291 -1.27 25.83 3.50
CA GLY A 291 -0.74 27.16 3.77
C GLY A 291 -1.41 28.25 2.93
N LEU A 292 -1.63 27.96 1.66
CA LEU A 292 -2.29 28.87 0.71
C LEU A 292 -3.82 28.93 0.88
N GLY A 293 -4.42 28.02 1.68
CA GLY A 293 -5.88 27.87 1.74
C GLY A 293 -6.48 27.48 0.38
N ALA A 294 -5.69 26.81 -0.46
CA ALA A 294 -6.09 26.43 -1.80
C ALA A 294 -7.09 25.27 -1.76
N ASN A 295 -8.14 25.38 -2.56
CA ASN A 295 -9.12 24.32 -2.77
C ASN A 295 -8.87 23.68 -4.13
N LEU A 296 -8.52 22.39 -4.15
CA LEU A 296 -8.36 21.62 -5.38
C LEU A 296 -9.72 21.05 -5.82
N SER A 297 -10.64 21.92 -6.22
CA SER A 297 -11.91 21.48 -6.81
C SER A 297 -11.80 21.05 -8.28
N ASP A 298 -10.67 21.33 -8.95
CA ASP A 298 -10.46 20.99 -10.36
C ASP A 298 -10.04 19.53 -10.49
N SER A 299 -10.88 18.71 -11.09
CA SER A 299 -10.55 17.32 -11.40
C SER A 299 -9.27 17.23 -12.22
N GLY A 300 -8.32 16.44 -11.76
CA GLY A 300 -7.03 16.22 -12.41
C GLY A 300 -5.90 17.14 -11.95
N SER A 301 -6.16 18.28 -11.30
CA SER A 301 -5.08 19.16 -10.83
C SER A 301 -4.23 18.54 -9.72
N ALA A 302 -4.84 17.75 -8.82
CA ALA A 302 -4.10 17.00 -7.80
C ALA A 302 -3.20 15.93 -8.42
N VAL A 303 -3.72 15.17 -9.38
CA VAL A 303 -2.96 14.17 -10.13
C VAL A 303 -1.79 14.82 -10.85
N GLY A 304 -2.05 15.91 -11.60
CA GLY A 304 -1.03 16.61 -12.36
C GLY A 304 0.10 17.19 -11.50
N LEU A 305 -0.23 17.71 -10.30
CA LEU A 305 0.78 18.21 -9.35
C LEU A 305 1.70 17.09 -8.86
N GLN A 306 1.14 15.93 -8.49
CA GLN A 306 1.93 14.80 -8.02
C GLN A 306 2.75 14.15 -9.14
N GLU A 307 2.22 14.09 -10.36
CA GLU A 307 2.97 13.63 -11.53
C GLU A 307 4.16 14.54 -11.83
N GLN A 308 3.97 15.86 -11.77
CA GLN A 308 5.07 16.81 -11.97
C GLN A 308 6.15 16.67 -10.90
N LEU A 309 5.76 16.48 -9.63
CA LEU A 309 6.69 16.35 -8.53
C LEU A 309 7.37 14.97 -8.47
N GLY A 310 6.94 14.01 -9.29
CA GLY A 310 7.54 12.69 -9.41
C GLY A 310 7.03 11.65 -8.41
N GLN A 311 6.09 12.00 -7.51
CA GLN A 311 5.47 11.06 -6.56
C GLN A 311 4.00 10.84 -6.94
N ARG A 312 3.77 10.06 -8.00
CA ARG A 312 2.43 9.75 -8.50
C ARG A 312 1.63 8.96 -7.47
N VAL A 313 0.43 9.43 -7.13
CA VAL A 313 -0.41 8.80 -6.09
C VAL A 313 -0.68 7.33 -6.43
N TRP A 314 -0.43 6.44 -5.47
CA TRP A 314 -0.56 4.98 -5.61
C TRP A 314 0.12 4.39 -6.87
N ARG A 315 1.24 4.98 -7.31
CA ARG A 315 2.04 4.47 -8.43
C ARG A 315 3.52 4.42 -8.09
N PRO A 316 3.91 3.74 -7.01
CA PRO A 316 5.32 3.44 -6.78
C PRO A 316 5.80 2.47 -7.85
N GLY A 317 7.08 2.55 -8.21
CA GLY A 317 7.67 1.68 -9.22
C GLY A 317 7.89 0.23 -8.73
N GLN A 318 7.74 -0.01 -7.43
CA GLN A 318 8.01 -1.30 -6.79
C GLN A 318 7.18 -1.49 -5.51
N PRO A 319 7.02 -2.74 -5.01
CA PRO A 319 6.21 -3.05 -3.83
C PRO A 319 6.69 -2.39 -2.53
N SER A 320 7.96 -2.02 -2.43
CA SER A 320 8.51 -1.31 -1.26
C SER A 320 7.92 0.09 -1.03
N GLY A 321 7.14 0.60 -1.97
CA GLY A 321 6.60 1.94 -1.94
C GLY A 321 7.59 3.00 -2.44
N PHE A 322 7.29 4.27 -2.15
CA PHE A 322 8.20 5.38 -2.40
C PHE A 322 9.22 5.50 -1.27
N ASP A 323 10.44 5.86 -1.61
CA ASP A 323 11.48 6.14 -0.62
C ASP A 323 11.08 7.30 0.30
N ASP A 324 11.42 7.15 1.57
CA ASP A 324 11.17 8.14 2.60
C ASP A 324 12.49 8.75 3.13
N VAL A 325 13.36 9.15 2.18
CA VAL A 325 14.68 9.73 2.46
C VAL A 325 14.97 10.93 1.56
N ALA A 326 15.75 11.89 2.06
CA ALA A 326 16.11 13.11 1.36
C ALA A 326 16.86 12.83 0.04
N ALA A 327 17.70 11.81 0.01
CA ALA A 327 18.50 11.48 -1.18
C ALA A 327 17.66 11.27 -2.44
N THR A 328 16.46 10.71 -2.32
CA THR A 328 15.53 10.51 -3.45
C THR A 328 14.87 11.82 -3.89
N TRP A 329 14.60 12.76 -2.96
CA TRP A 329 13.72 13.91 -3.21
C TRP A 329 14.41 15.27 -3.20
N ALA A 330 15.68 15.35 -2.83
CA ALA A 330 16.47 16.59 -2.74
C ALA A 330 17.43 16.80 -3.92
N GLY A 331 17.39 15.94 -4.92
CA GLY A 331 18.20 16.11 -6.13
C GLY A 331 17.86 17.39 -6.91
N PRO A 332 18.79 17.93 -7.72
CA PRO A 332 18.60 19.22 -8.43
C PRO A 332 17.32 19.26 -9.27
N ASP A 333 17.03 18.18 -10.01
CA ASP A 333 15.83 18.06 -10.85
C ASP A 333 14.54 18.06 -10.00
N ALA A 334 14.53 17.35 -8.87
CA ALA A 334 13.39 17.31 -7.95
C ALA A 334 13.14 18.68 -7.29
N LEU A 335 14.20 19.43 -6.96
CA LEU A 335 14.10 20.78 -6.43
C LEU A 335 13.57 21.75 -7.49
N MET A 336 14.06 21.66 -8.73
CA MET A 336 13.57 22.51 -9.84
C MET A 336 12.07 22.30 -10.06
N ARG A 337 11.60 21.07 -10.10
CA ARG A 337 10.15 20.75 -10.22
C ARG A 337 9.33 21.35 -9.08
N ARG A 338 9.88 21.48 -7.87
CA ARG A 338 9.20 22.15 -6.74
C ARG A 338 9.14 23.67 -6.92
N VAL A 339 10.21 24.29 -7.46
CA VAL A 339 10.21 25.72 -7.79
C VAL A 339 9.13 26.02 -8.83
N GLU A 340 9.09 25.28 -9.92
CA GLU A 340 8.07 25.41 -10.97
C GLU A 340 6.64 25.17 -10.45
N ALA A 341 6.47 24.19 -9.53
CA ALA A 341 5.18 23.93 -8.91
C ALA A 341 4.78 25.07 -7.95
N ALA A 342 5.72 25.63 -7.20
CA ALA A 342 5.47 26.75 -6.30
C ALA A 342 5.04 28.01 -7.10
N GLU A 343 5.71 28.30 -8.21
CA GLU A 343 5.36 29.42 -9.09
C GLU A 343 3.92 29.27 -9.63
N ARG A 344 3.57 28.08 -10.11
CA ARG A 344 2.21 27.82 -10.60
C ARG A 344 1.15 27.90 -9.49
N LEU A 345 1.45 27.41 -8.30
CA LEU A 345 0.53 27.54 -7.16
C LEU A 345 0.35 29.00 -6.78
N ALA A 346 1.42 29.79 -6.73
CA ALA A 346 1.37 31.21 -6.41
C ALA A 346 0.52 32.01 -7.42
N THR A 347 0.64 31.71 -8.72
CA THR A 347 -0.13 32.39 -9.77
C THR A 347 -1.62 32.04 -9.79
N ARG A 348 -1.98 30.84 -9.29
CA ARG A 348 -3.38 30.36 -9.25
C ARG A 348 -4.09 30.63 -7.93
N SER A 349 -3.33 30.80 -6.85
CA SER A 349 -3.88 31.10 -5.54
C SER A 349 -4.34 32.55 -5.42
N ARG A 350 -5.28 32.81 -4.52
CA ARG A 350 -5.59 34.18 -4.12
C ARG A 350 -4.32 34.83 -3.59
N PRO A 351 -4.10 36.14 -3.82
CA PRO A 351 -2.96 36.84 -3.23
C PRO A 351 -2.93 36.62 -1.70
N VAL A 352 -1.86 36.03 -1.24
CA VAL A 352 -1.62 35.82 0.22
C VAL A 352 -0.44 36.67 0.60
N ASP A 353 -0.59 37.46 1.70
CA ASP A 353 0.56 38.16 2.25
C ASP A 353 1.61 37.16 2.73
N ALA A 354 2.84 37.29 2.20
CA ALA A 354 3.93 36.37 2.50
C ALA A 354 4.28 36.31 3.99
N ARG A 355 4.08 37.45 4.70
CA ARG A 355 4.32 37.56 6.14
C ARG A 355 3.26 36.79 6.93
N ASP A 356 1.97 36.93 6.55
CA ASP A 356 0.88 36.18 7.15
C ASP A 356 1.02 34.69 6.89
N LEU A 357 1.46 34.30 5.68
CA LEU A 357 1.74 32.90 5.34
C LEU A 357 2.86 32.34 6.22
N ALA A 358 3.97 33.06 6.36
CA ALA A 358 5.09 32.66 7.21
C ALA A 358 4.65 32.47 8.68
N LEU A 359 3.84 33.37 9.22
CA LEU A 359 3.31 33.28 10.59
C LEU A 359 2.37 32.11 10.81
N ARG A 360 1.63 31.67 9.77
CA ARG A 360 0.78 30.48 9.83
C ARG A 360 1.57 29.16 9.76
N LEU A 361 2.70 29.16 9.05
CA LEU A 361 3.54 27.97 8.87
C LEU A 361 4.50 27.70 10.04
N VAL A 362 4.78 28.71 10.87
CA VAL A 362 5.69 28.62 12.04
C VAL A 362 4.93 28.29 13.33
N ARG A 363 3.61 28.31 13.31
CA ARG A 363 2.75 27.87 14.44
C ARG A 363 2.39 26.40 14.30
#